data_6e26a918efce3a0c86e4356eff8ade65
#
_entry.id   6e26a918efce3a0c86e4356eff8ade65
#
_cell.length_a   1.000
_cell.length_b   1.000
_cell.length_c   1.000
_cell.angle_alpha   90.00
_cell.angle_beta   90.00
_cell.angle_gamma   90.00
#
_symmetry.space_group_name_H-M   'P 1'
#
loop_
_entity.id
_entity.type
_entity.pdbx_description
1 polymer ?
#
loop_
_entity_poly.entity_id
_entity_poly.type
_entity_poly.pdbx_seq_one_letter_code
_entity_poly.pdbx_strand_id
1 'polypeptide(L)'
;MEATNQERIINLIIHYTNGKQQHFQFIAPEGTVGEQATLGTRLHKMLTADPIIIELADKLVVIPVHNIQSIEISPIPSKLPEGVLHPMREIKK
;
A
#
# COMPACT_ATOMS: atom_id res chain seq x y z
N MET A 1 -26.81 7.03 -11.54
CA MET A 1 -26.17 6.68 -11.32
C MET A 1 -25.15 6.84 -11.05
N GLU A 2 -24.84 6.96 -10.75
CA GLU A 2 -24.05 6.98 -10.52
C GLU A 2 -22.95 6.77 -10.59
N ALA A 3 -22.83 6.92 -10.17
CA ALA A 3 -21.57 7.13 -10.23
C ALA A 3 -20.72 6.17 -10.64
N THR A 4 -20.10 6.38 -11.37
CA THR A 4 -19.31 5.53 -12.01
C THR A 4 -17.89 5.66 -11.66
N ASN A 5 -17.47 6.71 -11.02
CA ASN A 5 -16.10 6.84 -10.61
C ASN A 5 -15.95 6.19 -9.29
N GLN A 6 -15.68 4.93 -9.30
CA GLN A 6 -15.47 4.20 -8.11
C GLN A 6 -14.06 4.43 -7.64
N GLU A 7 -13.94 5.00 -6.48
CA GLU A 7 -12.64 5.20 -5.86
C GLU A 7 -12.55 4.33 -4.63
N ARG A 8 -11.40 3.72 -4.43
CA ARG A 8 -11.15 2.93 -3.24
C ARG A 8 -10.13 3.65 -2.40
N ILE A 9 -10.41 3.71 -1.12
CA ILE A 9 -9.44 4.21 -0.18
C ILE A 9 -8.60 3.04 0.29
N ILE A 10 -7.31 3.14 0.04
CA ILE A 10 -6.35 2.13 0.45
C ILE A 10 -5.62 2.66 1.67
N ASN A 11 -5.60 1.86 2.71
CA ASN A 11 -4.90 2.20 3.94
C ASN A 11 -3.54 1.54 3.95
N LEU A 12 -2.54 2.31 4.31
CA LEU A 12 -1.17 1.84 4.41
C LEU A 12 -0.71 2.12 5.83
N ILE A 13 -0.43 1.08 6.58
CA ILE A 13 0.03 1.24 7.96
C ILE A 13 1.44 0.70 8.04
N ILE A 14 2.37 1.57 8.42
CA ILE A 14 3.77 1.20 8.55
C ILE A 14 4.09 1.06 10.02
N HIS A 15 4.55 -0.12 10.40
CA HIS A 15 4.97 -0.41 11.76
C HIS A 15 6.48 -0.32 11.83
N TYR A 16 6.98 0.45 12.78
CA TYR A 16 8.41 0.67 12.92
C TYR A 16 8.99 -0.20 14.03
N THR A 17 10.28 -0.42 13.95
CA THR A 17 10.96 -1.30 14.92
C THR A 17 10.93 -0.74 16.32
N ASN A 18 10.68 0.57 16.49
CA ASN A 18 10.58 1.16 17.81
C ASN A 18 9.18 1.08 18.41
N GLY A 19 8.27 0.37 17.75
CA GLY A 19 6.91 0.20 18.25
C GLY A 19 5.93 1.26 17.79
N LYS A 20 6.39 2.29 17.10
CA LYS A 20 5.50 3.31 16.60
C LYS A 20 4.93 2.91 15.25
N GLN A 21 3.90 3.62 14.82
CA GLN A 21 3.32 3.33 13.51
C GLN A 21 2.83 4.63 12.89
N GLN A 22 2.72 4.61 11.56
CA GLN A 22 2.12 5.69 10.80
C GLN A 22 1.07 5.12 9.87
N HIS A 23 0.00 5.87 9.71
CA HIS A 23 -1.13 5.47 8.88
C HIS A 23 -1.27 6.46 7.75
N PHE A 24 -1.21 5.95 6.52
CA PHE A 24 -1.41 6.75 5.32
C PHE A 24 -2.59 6.20 4.55
N GLN A 25 -3.21 7.06 3.76
CA GLN A 25 -4.28 6.65 2.89
C GLN A 25 -4.02 7.19 1.51
N PHE A 26 -4.38 6.43 0.51
CA PHE A 26 -4.39 6.95 -0.84
C PHE A 26 -5.62 6.43 -1.56
N ILE A 27 -6.01 7.17 -2.60
CA ILE A 27 -7.19 6.84 -3.38
C ILE A 27 -6.72 6.14 -4.65
N ALA A 28 -7.21 4.93 -4.83
CA ALA A 28 -6.87 4.15 -6.01
C ALA A 28 -8.12 4.03 -6.87
N PRO A 29 -8.03 4.35 -8.14
CA PRO A 29 -9.18 4.19 -9.01
C PRO A 29 -9.47 2.71 -9.23
N GLU A 30 -10.74 2.40 -9.24
CA GLU A 30 -11.18 1.07 -9.61
C GLU A 30 -11.69 1.14 -11.03
N GLY A 31 -10.80 1.35 -11.93
CA GLY A 31 -11.19 1.52 -13.29
C GLY A 31 -10.85 0.33 -14.14
N THR A 32 -10.13 0.58 -15.19
CA THR A 32 -9.80 -0.44 -16.15
C THR A 32 -8.78 -1.40 -15.62
N VAL A 33 -8.62 -2.50 -16.32
CA VAL A 33 -7.59 -3.47 -16.01
C VAL A 33 -6.22 -2.82 -16.04
N GLY A 34 -6.02 -1.89 -16.99
CA GLY A 34 -4.75 -1.20 -17.07
C GLY A 34 -4.43 -0.38 -15.84
N GLU A 35 -5.44 0.29 -15.29
CA GLU A 35 -5.24 1.10 -14.10
C GLU A 35 -4.94 0.21 -12.90
N GLN A 36 -5.61 -0.93 -12.82
CA GLN A 36 -5.35 -1.86 -11.72
C GLN A 36 -3.95 -2.44 -11.81
N ALA A 37 -3.50 -2.76 -13.03
CA ALA A 37 -2.15 -3.27 -13.20
C ALA A 37 -1.12 -2.22 -12.82
N THR A 38 -1.39 -0.96 -13.13
CA THR A 38 -0.49 0.13 -12.75
C THR A 38 -0.39 0.25 -11.24
N LEU A 39 -1.51 0.09 -10.54
CA LEU A 39 -1.50 0.13 -9.09
C LEU A 39 -0.62 -0.98 -8.53
N GLY A 40 -0.76 -2.20 -9.06
CA GLY A 40 0.07 -3.31 -8.61
C GLY A 40 1.55 -3.03 -8.81
N THR A 41 1.91 -2.46 -9.95
CA THR A 41 3.28 -2.11 -10.25
C THR A 41 3.81 -1.06 -9.27
N ARG A 42 2.98 -0.05 -9.00
CA ARG A 42 3.38 1.00 -8.05
C ARG A 42 3.59 0.45 -6.66
N LEU A 43 2.71 -0.45 -6.22
CA LEU A 43 2.87 -1.06 -4.90
C LEU A 43 4.15 -1.89 -4.85
N HIS A 44 4.43 -2.64 -5.90
CA HIS A 44 5.64 -3.43 -5.94
C HIS A 44 6.88 -2.54 -5.84
N LYS A 45 6.89 -1.45 -6.60
CA LYS A 45 8.03 -0.54 -6.57
C LYS A 45 8.20 0.08 -5.19
N MET A 46 7.09 0.47 -4.56
CA MET A 46 7.17 1.05 -3.22
C MET A 46 7.73 0.03 -2.24
N LEU A 47 7.24 -1.19 -2.29
CA LEU A 47 7.62 -2.21 -1.31
C LEU A 47 9.05 -2.67 -1.48
N THR A 48 9.65 -2.43 -2.65
CA THR A 48 11.04 -2.80 -2.89
C THR A 48 11.98 -1.60 -2.89
N ALA A 49 11.46 -0.41 -2.63
CA ALA A 49 12.29 0.79 -2.61
C ALA A 49 13.02 0.93 -1.28
N ASP A 50 14.17 1.57 -1.33
CA ASP A 50 14.94 1.88 -0.13
C ASP A 50 15.69 3.17 -0.37
N PRO A 51 15.24 4.27 0.24
CA PRO A 51 14.13 4.40 1.16
C PRO A 51 12.79 4.45 0.47
N ILE A 52 11.72 4.27 1.25
CA ILE A 52 10.38 4.50 0.77
C ILE A 52 10.08 5.99 0.88
N ILE A 53 9.59 6.57 -0.20
CA ILE A 53 9.29 8.00 -0.21
C ILE A 53 7.81 8.17 -0.49
N ILE A 54 7.13 8.89 0.40
CA ILE A 54 5.69 9.12 0.31
C ILE A 54 5.45 10.60 0.19
N GLU A 55 4.68 10.97 -0.82
CA GLU A 55 4.33 12.35 -1.05
C GLU A 55 3.01 12.68 -0.38
N LEU A 56 3.01 13.66 0.51
CA LEU A 56 1.82 14.21 1.10
C LEU A 56 1.57 15.58 0.49
N ALA A 57 0.45 16.19 0.87
CA ALA A 57 0.06 17.47 0.27
C ALA A 57 1.10 18.55 0.54
N ASP A 58 1.78 18.47 1.68
CA ASP A 58 2.65 19.55 2.11
C ASP A 58 4.09 19.13 2.37
N LYS A 59 4.43 17.85 2.14
CA LYS A 59 5.78 17.40 2.45
C LYS A 59 6.02 16.03 1.85
N LEU A 60 7.28 15.67 1.80
CA LEU A 60 7.68 14.29 1.49
C LEU A 60 8.08 13.61 2.79
N VAL A 61 7.65 12.37 2.93
CA VAL A 61 8.07 11.54 4.05
C VAL A 61 9.02 10.49 3.52
N VAL A 62 10.23 10.47 4.04
CA VAL A 62 11.27 9.54 3.60
C VAL A 62 11.50 8.54 4.71
N ILE A 63 11.30 7.27 4.42
CA ILE A 63 11.32 6.23 5.45
C ILE A 63 12.40 5.22 5.12
N PRO A 64 13.48 5.18 5.91
CA PRO A 64 14.51 4.15 5.72
C PRO A 64 13.92 2.77 6.00
N VAL A 65 14.20 1.83 5.13
CA VAL A 65 13.58 0.53 5.21
C VAL A 65 14.02 -0.23 6.46
N HIS A 66 15.25 -0.01 6.92
CA HIS A 66 15.72 -0.75 8.08
C HIS A 66 14.99 -0.39 9.37
N ASN A 67 14.21 0.69 9.36
CA ASN A 67 13.38 1.06 10.51
C ASN A 67 12.00 0.44 10.45
N ILE A 68 11.68 -0.25 9.39
CA ILE A 68 10.33 -0.80 9.19
C ILE A 68 10.31 -2.24 9.67
N GLN A 69 9.34 -2.55 10.51
CA GLN A 69 9.11 -3.91 10.93
C GLN A 69 8.13 -4.61 9.98
N SER A 70 7.05 -3.94 9.62
CA SER A 70 6.06 -4.51 8.71
C SER A 70 5.23 -3.40 8.10
N ILE A 71 4.57 -3.71 7.01
CA ILE A 71 3.65 -2.80 6.33
C ILE A 71 2.35 -3.56 6.09
N GLU A 72 1.24 -2.93 6.48
CA GLU A 72 -0.07 -3.51 6.23
C GLU A 72 -0.81 -2.66 5.21
N ILE A 73 -1.44 -3.31 4.27
CA ILE A 73 -2.21 -2.66 3.22
C ILE A 73 -3.62 -3.24 3.24
N SER A 74 -4.60 -2.38 3.39
CA SER A 74 -5.99 -2.82 3.42
C SER A 74 -6.91 -1.76 2.85
N PRO A 75 -7.99 -2.15 2.22
CA PRO A 75 -8.32 -3.53 1.86
C PRO A 75 -7.36 -4.06 0.80
N ILE A 76 -7.46 -5.35 0.53
CA ILE A 76 -6.58 -5.98 -0.44
C ILE A 76 -6.87 -5.37 -1.82
N PRO A 77 -5.84 -4.88 -2.52
CA PRO A 77 -6.06 -4.35 -3.86
C PRO A 77 -6.56 -5.43 -4.80
N SER A 78 -7.32 -5.03 -5.81
CA SER A 78 -7.83 -5.99 -6.76
C SER A 78 -6.73 -6.60 -7.60
N LYS A 79 -5.60 -5.90 -7.76
CA LYS A 79 -4.45 -6.44 -8.46
C LYS A 79 -3.29 -6.48 -7.49
N LEU A 80 -2.79 -7.68 -7.23
CA LEU A 80 -1.73 -7.87 -6.24
C LEU A 80 -0.36 -7.61 -6.85
N PRO A 81 0.59 -7.11 -6.05
CA PRO A 81 1.96 -7.01 -6.53
C PRO A 81 2.57 -8.39 -6.68
N GLU A 82 3.66 -8.42 -7.43
CA GLU A 82 4.38 -9.64 -7.68
C GLU A 82 4.94 -10.21 -6.40
N GLY A 83 4.96 -11.53 -6.28
CA GLY A 83 5.58 -12.16 -5.13
C GLY A 83 4.69 -12.36 -3.94
N VAL A 84 3.39 -12.05 -4.07
CA VAL A 84 2.46 -12.24 -2.95
C VAL A 84 2.17 -13.71 -2.75
N LEU A 85 2.24 -14.15 -1.50
CA LEU A 85 1.83 -15.51 -1.13
C LEU A 85 0.34 -15.51 -0.83
N HIS A 86 -0.42 -16.33 -1.53
CA HIS A 86 -1.85 -16.36 -1.32
C HIS A 86 -2.41 -17.69 -1.77
N PRO A 87 -3.51 -18.11 -1.16
CA PRO A 87 -4.11 -17.48 0.01
C PRO A 87 -3.37 -17.89 1.28
N MET A 88 -3.32 -16.98 2.23
CA MET A 88 -2.66 -17.23 3.50
C MET A 88 -3.61 -16.91 4.64
N ARG A 89 -3.41 -17.54 5.74
CA ARG A 89 -4.18 -17.29 6.94
C ARG A 89 -3.23 -17.20 8.11
N GLU A 90 -3.35 -16.12 8.85
CA GLU A 90 -2.53 -15.93 10.04
C GLU A 90 -3.13 -16.71 11.20
N ILE A 91 -2.29 -17.45 11.90
CA ILE A 91 -2.72 -18.22 13.06
C ILE A 91 -2.24 -17.48 14.28
N LYS A 92 -3.18 -17.09 15.12
CA LYS A 92 -2.86 -16.35 16.33
C LYS A 92 -2.85 -17.29 17.51
N LYS A 93 -1.90 -17.09 18.39
CA LYS A 93 -1.76 -17.92 19.58
C LYS A 93 -2.26 -17.19 20.79
#